data_0e4ee176929595bb0faf0a97ac1a6687
#
_entry.id   0e4ee176929595bb0faf0a97ac1a6687
#
_cell.length_a   1.000
_cell.length_b   1.000
_cell.length_c   1.000
_cell.angle_alpha   90.00
_cell.angle_beta   90.00
_cell.angle_gamma   90.00
#
_symmetry.space_group_name_H-M   'P 1'
#
loop_
_entity.id
_entity.type
_entity.pdbx_description
1 polymer ?
#
loop_
_entity_poly.entity_id
_entity_poly.type
_entity_poly.pdbx_seq_one_letter_code
_entity_poly.pdbx_strand_id
1 'polypeptide(L)'
;EKELIPFVEQKYNISDYRTLIGHSYGGLFTINMLLNHADLFENYIAIDPSMDWDNQRLLKQSEKILSSKKFAGKSLFLSLGGILHMQKAEVTIDNVMVDTSDYTLSARSNIEFSKLAQDNAKNGLRTKWKFYEQDYHGTIPLPSILDGLIYLFDWYQMENVLKFNNPETPKEELFQILKY
;
A
#
# COMPACT_ATOMS: atom_id res chain seq x y z
N GLU A 1 19.78 3.83 -1.35
CA GLU A 1 20.06 3.63 -2.77
C GLU A 1 21.54 3.30 -2.99
N LYS A 2 22.45 4.17 -2.64
CA LYS A 2 23.88 4.05 -3.00
C LYS A 2 24.69 3.04 -2.17
N GLU A 3 24.18 2.59 -1.05
CA GLU A 3 24.87 1.68 -0.13
C GLU A 3 24.10 0.38 0.05
N LEU A 4 22.89 0.41 0.60
CA LEU A 4 22.14 -0.78 0.97
C LEU A 4 21.77 -1.64 -0.26
N ILE A 5 21.20 -1.05 -1.30
CA ILE A 5 20.78 -1.81 -2.49
C ILE A 5 22.00 -2.50 -3.13
N PRO A 6 23.10 -1.80 -3.48
CA PRO A 6 24.29 -2.45 -4.03
C PRO A 6 24.91 -3.51 -3.10
N PHE A 7 24.90 -3.28 -1.79
CA PHE A 7 25.41 -4.25 -0.83
C PHE A 7 24.61 -5.56 -0.86
N VAL A 8 23.27 -5.45 -0.87
CA VAL A 8 22.39 -6.63 -0.90
C VAL A 8 22.52 -7.38 -2.22
N GLU A 9 22.55 -6.66 -3.36
CA GLU A 9 22.71 -7.23 -4.71
C GLU A 9 24.04 -7.98 -4.87
N GLN A 10 25.12 -7.47 -4.29
CA GLN A 10 26.42 -8.14 -4.30
C GLN A 10 26.48 -9.38 -3.43
N LYS A 11 25.73 -9.39 -2.31
CA LYS A 11 25.84 -10.43 -1.29
C LYS A 11 24.85 -11.58 -1.49
N TYR A 12 23.68 -11.30 -2.08
CA TYR A 12 22.59 -12.25 -2.20
C TYR A 12 22.09 -12.34 -3.65
N ASN A 13 21.66 -13.54 -4.04
CA ASN A 13 20.98 -13.72 -5.31
C ASN A 13 19.53 -13.28 -5.16
N ILE A 14 19.23 -12.06 -5.56
CA ILE A 14 17.91 -11.44 -5.48
C ILE A 14 17.43 -11.01 -6.87
N SER A 15 16.13 -10.83 -7.02
CA SER A 15 15.56 -10.22 -8.23
C SER A 15 15.58 -8.69 -8.14
N ASP A 16 15.45 -8.02 -9.28
CA ASP A 16 15.29 -6.57 -9.36
C ASP A 16 13.90 -6.09 -8.91
N TYR A 17 12.97 -7.02 -8.66
CA TYR A 17 11.61 -6.72 -8.24
C TYR A 17 11.56 -6.44 -6.73
N ARG A 18 11.32 -5.19 -6.37
CA ARG A 18 11.42 -4.71 -4.98
C ARG A 18 10.09 -4.21 -4.46
N THR A 19 9.81 -4.53 -3.19
CA THR A 19 8.65 -4.04 -2.45
C THR A 19 9.11 -3.24 -1.24
N LEU A 20 8.58 -2.02 -1.08
CA LEU A 20 8.83 -1.18 0.09
C LEU A 20 7.61 -1.20 1.02
N ILE A 21 7.83 -1.55 2.29
CA ILE A 21 6.79 -1.60 3.32
C ILE A 21 7.16 -0.64 4.44
N GLY A 22 6.24 0.24 4.81
CA GLY A 22 6.47 1.17 5.92
C GLY A 22 5.20 1.47 6.70
N HIS A 23 5.36 1.63 8.01
CA HIS A 23 4.30 1.98 8.96
C HIS A 23 4.56 3.36 9.56
N SER A 24 3.51 4.14 9.80
CA SER A 24 3.61 5.46 10.45
C SER A 24 4.53 6.42 9.66
N TYR A 25 5.61 6.92 10.24
CA TYR A 25 6.65 7.68 9.52
C TYR A 25 7.32 6.85 8.42
N GLY A 26 7.46 5.53 8.61
CA GLY A 26 7.89 4.62 7.55
C GLY A 26 6.89 4.55 6.40
N GLY A 27 5.59 4.65 6.69
CA GLY A 27 4.51 4.78 5.69
C GLY A 27 4.59 6.08 4.92
N LEU A 28 4.83 7.20 5.61
CA LEU A 28 5.10 8.50 4.98
C LEU A 28 6.32 8.42 4.04
N PHE A 29 7.41 7.80 4.50
CA PHE A 29 8.59 7.55 3.69
C PHE A 29 8.27 6.70 2.45
N THR A 30 7.48 5.65 2.62
CA THR A 30 7.03 4.77 1.52
C THR A 30 6.30 5.57 0.43
N ILE A 31 5.38 6.45 0.82
CA ILE A 31 4.67 7.33 -0.12
C ILE A 31 5.63 8.32 -0.78
N ASN A 32 6.56 8.90 -0.01
CA ASN A 32 7.56 9.80 -0.58
C ASN A 32 8.45 9.10 -1.63
N MET A 33 8.84 7.85 -1.38
CA MET A 33 9.61 7.06 -2.35
C MET A 33 8.80 6.78 -3.62
N LEU A 34 7.52 6.42 -3.51
CA LEU A 34 6.63 6.28 -4.67
C LEU A 34 6.56 7.56 -5.49
N LEU A 35 6.35 8.70 -4.85
CA LEU A 35 6.13 9.97 -5.55
C LEU A 35 7.40 10.55 -6.19
N ASN A 36 8.56 10.40 -5.53
CA ASN A 36 9.79 11.09 -5.91
C ASN A 36 10.88 10.17 -6.45
N HIS A 37 10.85 8.85 -6.15
CA HIS A 37 11.86 7.86 -6.50
C HIS A 37 11.22 6.53 -6.94
N ALA A 38 10.21 6.61 -7.81
CA ALA A 38 9.42 5.44 -8.23
C ALA A 38 10.22 4.41 -9.05
N ASP A 39 11.40 4.75 -9.50
CA ASP A 39 12.33 3.87 -10.20
C ASP A 39 12.98 2.80 -9.30
N LEU A 40 12.95 2.99 -7.98
CA LEU A 40 13.63 2.11 -7.03
C LEU A 40 12.81 0.87 -6.61
N PHE A 41 11.49 0.94 -6.67
CA PHE A 41 10.59 -0.11 -6.23
C PHE A 41 9.40 -0.27 -7.19
N GLU A 42 8.87 -1.48 -7.31
CA GLU A 42 7.65 -1.78 -8.08
C GLU A 42 6.41 -1.69 -7.20
N ASN A 43 6.56 -2.07 -5.93
CA ASN A 43 5.44 -2.17 -5.00
C ASN A 43 5.67 -1.38 -3.71
N TYR A 44 4.57 -0.87 -3.19
CA TYR A 44 4.54 -0.04 -1.99
C TYR A 44 3.39 -0.46 -1.08
N ILE A 45 3.69 -0.70 0.21
CA ILE A 45 2.68 -0.89 1.26
C ILE A 45 2.89 0.21 2.29
N ALA A 46 2.00 1.20 2.30
CA ALA A 46 2.03 2.31 3.25
C ALA A 46 0.94 2.08 4.32
N ILE A 47 1.37 1.77 5.54
CA ILE A 47 0.52 1.37 6.64
C ILE A 47 0.33 2.55 7.58
N ASP A 48 -0.92 3.01 7.69
CA ASP A 48 -1.32 4.11 8.59
C ASP A 48 -0.29 5.27 8.59
N PRO A 49 0.04 5.81 7.39
CA PRO A 49 1.15 6.73 7.23
C PRO A 49 0.87 8.09 7.87
N SER A 50 1.91 8.72 8.42
CA SER A 50 1.84 10.05 9.06
C SER A 50 1.72 11.16 8.01
N MET A 51 0.62 11.18 7.22
CA MET A 51 0.41 12.15 6.12
C MET A 51 0.12 13.58 6.60
N ASP A 52 -0.18 13.74 7.89
CA ASP A 52 -0.32 15.03 8.58
C ASP A 52 1.01 15.73 8.86
N TRP A 53 2.13 14.99 8.76
CA TRP A 53 3.45 15.49 9.09
C TRP A 53 3.84 16.77 8.30
N ASP A 54 4.51 17.69 8.99
CA ASP A 54 4.99 18.97 8.44
C ASP A 54 3.88 19.73 7.69
N ASN A 55 2.76 19.96 8.40
CA ASN A 55 1.58 20.64 7.84
C ASN A 55 1.07 20.01 6.53
N GLN A 56 1.02 18.67 6.48
CA GLN A 56 0.56 17.91 5.31
C GLN A 56 1.42 18.16 4.05
N ARG A 57 2.71 18.43 4.23
CA ARG A 57 3.60 18.80 3.12
C ARG A 57 3.58 17.80 1.97
N LEU A 58 3.70 16.51 2.27
CA LEU A 58 3.71 15.47 1.24
C LEU A 58 2.35 15.33 0.56
N LEU A 59 1.26 15.43 1.32
CA LEU A 59 -0.11 15.42 0.79
C LEU A 59 -0.31 16.57 -0.22
N LYS A 60 0.06 17.78 0.14
CA LYS A 60 -0.05 18.97 -0.74
C LYS A 60 0.80 18.83 -2.02
N GLN A 61 1.93 18.16 -1.96
CA GLN A 61 2.76 17.89 -3.13
C GLN A 61 2.20 16.77 -4.01
N SER A 62 1.50 15.81 -3.42
CA SER A 62 1.03 14.61 -4.12
C SER A 62 0.02 14.91 -5.22
N GLU A 63 -0.84 15.90 -5.06
CA GLU A 63 -1.83 16.31 -6.07
C GLU A 63 -1.16 16.64 -7.41
N LYS A 64 -0.15 17.51 -7.39
CA LYS A 64 0.61 17.88 -8.59
C LYS A 64 1.40 16.70 -9.17
N ILE A 65 2.01 15.90 -8.30
CA ILE A 65 2.85 14.78 -8.74
C ILE A 65 2.00 13.68 -9.39
N LEU A 66 0.90 13.27 -8.74
CA LEU A 66 0.01 12.22 -9.24
C LEU A 66 -0.68 12.60 -10.54
N SER A 67 -1.01 13.89 -10.73
CA SER A 67 -1.62 14.38 -11.98
C SER A 67 -0.64 14.51 -13.14
N SER A 68 0.65 14.68 -12.89
CA SER A 68 1.65 14.98 -13.92
C SER A 68 2.58 13.83 -14.27
N LYS A 69 2.90 12.92 -13.32
CA LYS A 69 3.81 11.80 -13.53
C LYS A 69 3.08 10.52 -13.96
N LYS A 70 3.81 9.62 -14.61
CA LYS A 70 3.35 8.26 -14.92
C LYS A 70 3.93 7.26 -13.92
N PHE A 71 3.08 6.29 -13.54
CA PHE A 71 3.41 5.23 -12.58
C PHE A 71 3.07 3.83 -13.13
N ALA A 72 3.18 3.66 -14.45
CA ALA A 72 2.94 2.37 -15.08
C ALA A 72 3.83 1.28 -14.46
N GLY A 73 3.23 0.13 -14.12
CA GLY A 73 3.92 -0.97 -13.46
C GLY A 73 4.14 -0.79 -11.95
N LYS A 74 3.67 0.32 -11.35
CA LYS A 74 3.76 0.55 -9.91
C LYS A 74 2.44 0.23 -9.21
N SER A 75 2.54 -0.33 -7.99
CA SER A 75 1.36 -0.68 -7.17
C SER A 75 1.50 -0.12 -5.75
N LEU A 76 0.41 0.41 -5.22
CA LEU A 76 0.32 0.93 -3.86
C LEU A 76 -0.84 0.27 -3.11
N PHE A 77 -0.54 -0.34 -1.96
CA PHE A 77 -1.53 -0.65 -0.94
C PHE A 77 -1.41 0.37 0.19
N LEU A 78 -2.52 1.01 0.53
CA LEU A 78 -2.61 2.01 1.60
C LEU A 78 -3.61 1.54 2.64
N SER A 79 -3.29 1.68 3.93
CA SER A 79 -4.19 1.32 5.02
C SER A 79 -4.32 2.41 6.07
N LEU A 80 -5.44 2.40 6.78
CA LEU A 80 -5.78 3.31 7.88
C LEU A 80 -6.40 2.51 9.02
N GLY A 81 -5.96 2.76 10.27
CA GLY A 81 -6.51 2.19 11.49
C GLY A 81 -7.82 2.84 11.92
N GLY A 82 -8.58 2.14 12.78
CA GLY A 82 -9.95 2.51 13.18
C GLY A 82 -10.03 3.67 14.18
N ILE A 83 -8.94 4.05 14.85
CA ILE A 83 -8.95 5.23 15.75
C ILE A 83 -8.78 6.48 14.91
N LEU A 84 -9.91 7.07 14.49
CA LEU A 84 -9.93 8.25 13.63
C LEU A 84 -9.85 9.57 14.41
N HIS A 85 -10.17 9.55 15.71
CA HIS A 85 -10.07 10.68 16.59
C HIS A 85 -9.56 10.24 17.96
N MET A 86 -8.52 10.88 18.46
CA MET A 86 -7.84 10.46 19.70
C MET A 86 -8.67 10.59 20.98
N GLN A 87 -9.79 11.34 20.95
CA GLN A 87 -10.59 11.66 22.14
C GLN A 87 -12.10 11.38 22.01
N LYS A 88 -12.59 11.13 20.78
CA LYS A 88 -14.02 10.98 20.50
C LYS A 88 -14.30 9.70 19.73
N ALA A 89 -14.96 8.74 20.39
CA ALA A 89 -15.31 7.46 19.77
C ALA A 89 -16.46 7.55 18.74
N GLU A 90 -17.26 8.62 18.79
CA GLU A 90 -18.35 8.87 17.84
C GLU A 90 -17.89 9.32 16.45
N VAL A 91 -16.59 9.60 16.29
CA VAL A 91 -16.03 9.91 14.98
C VAL A 91 -15.76 8.61 14.23
N THR A 92 -16.44 8.44 13.11
CA THR A 92 -16.40 7.27 12.25
C THR A 92 -15.85 7.62 10.86
N ILE A 93 -15.62 6.61 10.04
CA ILE A 93 -15.17 6.82 8.66
C ILE A 93 -16.16 7.67 7.84
N ASP A 94 -17.44 7.62 8.16
CA ASP A 94 -18.49 8.35 7.44
C ASP A 94 -18.54 9.84 7.79
N ASN A 95 -18.06 10.22 8.98
CA ASN A 95 -18.15 11.60 9.45
C ASN A 95 -16.79 12.27 9.72
N VAL A 96 -15.67 11.56 9.71
CA VAL A 96 -14.36 12.11 10.02
C VAL A 96 -13.95 13.30 9.14
N MET A 97 -14.39 13.33 7.90
CA MET A 97 -14.03 14.39 6.95
C MET A 97 -14.71 15.73 7.23
N VAL A 98 -15.77 15.78 8.06
CA VAL A 98 -16.42 17.04 8.47
C VAL A 98 -15.82 17.60 9.76
N ASP A 99 -15.03 16.81 10.49
CA ASP A 99 -14.29 17.31 11.67
C ASP A 99 -13.10 18.16 11.21
N THR A 100 -12.93 19.33 11.81
CA THR A 100 -11.85 20.28 11.46
C THR A 100 -10.76 20.36 12.51
N SER A 101 -10.87 19.56 13.58
CA SER A 101 -9.87 19.54 14.66
C SER A 101 -8.56 18.87 14.24
N ASP A 102 -7.49 19.18 14.95
CA ASP A 102 -6.19 18.54 14.76
C ASP A 102 -6.22 17.05 15.15
N TYR A 103 -7.20 16.63 15.97
CA TYR A 103 -7.34 15.25 16.42
C TYR A 103 -7.72 14.26 15.32
N THR A 104 -8.25 14.74 14.20
CA THR A 104 -8.59 13.93 13.01
C THR A 104 -7.67 14.20 11.83
N LEU A 105 -6.69 15.08 11.97
CA LEU A 105 -5.86 15.54 10.86
C LEU A 105 -5.13 14.38 10.17
N SER A 106 -4.59 13.43 10.93
CA SER A 106 -3.91 12.25 10.36
C SER A 106 -4.88 11.38 9.54
N ALA A 107 -6.04 11.04 10.10
CA ALA A 107 -7.06 10.24 9.41
C ALA A 107 -7.55 10.92 8.12
N ARG A 108 -7.90 12.21 8.21
CA ARG A 108 -8.35 13.00 7.05
C ARG A 108 -7.27 13.06 5.96
N SER A 109 -6.00 13.28 6.34
CA SER A 109 -4.88 13.33 5.40
C SER A 109 -4.68 12.01 4.66
N ASN A 110 -4.83 10.88 5.35
CA ASN A 110 -4.75 9.55 4.74
C ASN A 110 -5.90 9.27 3.77
N ILE A 111 -7.13 9.64 4.16
CA ILE A 111 -8.32 9.49 3.31
C ILE A 111 -8.18 10.37 2.05
N GLU A 112 -7.76 11.61 2.22
CA GLU A 112 -7.56 12.54 1.10
C GLU A 112 -6.48 12.04 0.13
N PHE A 113 -5.35 11.56 0.65
CA PHE A 113 -4.32 10.97 -0.20
C PHE A 113 -4.82 9.74 -0.96
N SER A 114 -5.58 8.85 -0.29
CA SER A 114 -6.14 7.66 -0.93
C SER A 114 -7.06 8.03 -2.09
N LYS A 115 -7.88 9.07 -1.90
CA LYS A 115 -8.77 9.61 -2.93
C LYS A 115 -7.98 10.22 -4.09
N LEU A 116 -6.97 11.04 -3.79
CA LEU A 116 -6.09 11.61 -4.83
C LEU A 116 -5.43 10.52 -5.68
N ALA A 117 -4.96 9.45 -5.06
CA ALA A 117 -4.34 8.34 -5.77
C ALA A 117 -5.34 7.60 -6.68
N GLN A 118 -6.59 7.40 -6.23
CA GLN A 118 -7.65 6.77 -7.02
C GLN A 118 -8.12 7.66 -8.17
N ASP A 119 -8.35 8.95 -7.92
CA ASP A 119 -8.81 9.92 -8.93
C ASP A 119 -7.78 10.07 -10.07
N ASN A 120 -6.51 9.83 -9.78
CA ASN A 120 -5.41 9.87 -10.76
C ASN A 120 -5.03 8.49 -11.33
N ALA A 121 -5.85 7.45 -11.22
CA ALA A 121 -5.54 6.09 -11.69
C ALA A 121 -5.12 6.01 -13.18
N LYS A 122 -5.49 6.98 -14.01
CA LYS A 122 -5.06 7.12 -15.42
C LYS A 122 -3.55 7.35 -15.57
N ASN A 123 -2.84 7.66 -14.49
CA ASN A 123 -1.39 7.77 -14.47
C ASN A 123 -0.68 6.41 -14.51
N GLY A 124 -1.43 5.31 -14.39
CA GLY A 124 -0.94 3.93 -14.43
C GLY A 124 -0.61 3.32 -13.05
N LEU A 125 -0.80 4.06 -11.95
CA LEU A 125 -0.64 3.53 -10.60
C LEU A 125 -1.79 2.59 -10.25
N ARG A 126 -1.50 1.35 -9.91
CA ARG A 126 -2.47 0.39 -9.37
C ARG A 126 -2.59 0.63 -7.86
N THR A 127 -3.74 1.08 -7.39
CA THR A 127 -3.97 1.44 -5.99
C THR A 127 -5.07 0.63 -5.35
N LYS A 128 -4.85 0.24 -4.08
CA LYS A 128 -5.89 -0.27 -3.18
C LYS A 128 -5.76 0.41 -1.83
N TRP A 129 -6.91 0.86 -1.31
CA TRP A 129 -7.01 1.40 0.04
C TRP A 129 -7.89 0.51 0.90
N LYS A 130 -7.54 0.34 2.18
CA LYS A 130 -8.32 -0.42 3.14
C LYS A 130 -8.36 0.26 4.50
N PHE A 131 -9.56 0.42 5.05
CA PHE A 131 -9.82 0.84 6.41
C PHE A 131 -9.99 -0.39 7.31
N TYR A 132 -9.30 -0.38 8.46
CA TYR A 132 -9.33 -1.46 9.44
C TYR A 132 -10.01 -0.95 10.71
N GLU A 133 -11.33 -1.04 10.75
CA GLU A 133 -12.16 -0.50 11.82
C GLU A 133 -11.79 -1.06 13.21
N GLN A 134 -11.41 -2.34 13.28
CA GLN A 134 -11.10 -3.03 14.53
C GLN A 134 -9.63 -2.92 14.95
N ASP A 135 -8.77 -2.37 14.10
CA ASP A 135 -7.37 -2.21 14.37
C ASP A 135 -7.02 -0.75 14.66
N TYR A 136 -6.05 -0.54 15.51
CA TYR A 136 -5.50 0.76 15.80
C TYR A 136 -4.03 0.84 15.34
N HIS A 137 -3.42 2.00 15.47
CA HIS A 137 -2.08 2.29 14.95
C HIS A 137 -1.03 1.22 15.28
N GLY A 138 -1.10 0.62 16.50
CA GLY A 138 -0.14 -0.40 16.94
C GLY A 138 -0.44 -1.82 16.45
N THR A 139 -1.68 -2.16 16.08
CA THR A 139 -2.06 -3.52 15.67
C THR A 139 -2.21 -3.68 14.16
N ILE A 140 -2.52 -2.62 13.44
CA ILE A 140 -2.75 -2.62 12.00
C ILE A 140 -1.58 -3.15 11.14
N PRO A 141 -0.29 -3.11 11.54
CA PRO A 141 0.79 -3.53 10.65
C PRO A 141 0.64 -4.97 10.15
N LEU A 142 0.30 -5.92 11.03
CA LEU A 142 0.22 -7.33 10.64
C LEU A 142 -0.87 -7.61 9.58
N PRO A 143 -2.15 -7.25 9.81
CA PRO A 143 -3.19 -7.46 8.81
C PRO A 143 -2.95 -6.66 7.52
N SER A 144 -2.38 -5.45 7.61
CA SER A 144 -2.06 -4.65 6.43
C SER A 144 -0.96 -5.25 5.57
N ILE A 145 0.08 -5.81 6.17
CA ILE A 145 1.14 -6.49 5.41
C ILE A 145 0.55 -7.68 4.67
N LEU A 146 -0.25 -8.52 5.36
CA LEU A 146 -0.88 -9.69 4.75
C LEU A 146 -1.77 -9.30 3.57
N ASP A 147 -2.72 -8.39 3.78
CA ASP A 147 -3.63 -7.95 2.72
C ASP A 147 -2.90 -7.21 1.58
N GLY A 148 -1.88 -6.43 1.93
CA GLY A 148 -1.03 -5.75 0.96
C GLY A 148 -0.29 -6.75 0.06
N LEU A 149 0.32 -7.77 0.63
CA LEU A 149 1.01 -8.82 -0.13
C LEU A 149 0.04 -9.61 -1.01
N ILE A 150 -1.15 -9.97 -0.49
CA ILE A 150 -2.20 -10.63 -1.29
C ILE A 150 -2.61 -9.75 -2.48
N TYR A 151 -2.76 -8.44 -2.26
CA TYR A 151 -3.10 -7.51 -3.34
C TYR A 151 -1.99 -7.33 -4.36
N LEU A 152 -0.75 -7.18 -3.91
CA LEU A 152 0.39 -6.92 -4.78
C LEU A 152 0.77 -8.13 -5.63
N PHE A 153 0.61 -9.32 -5.06
CA PHE A 153 0.94 -10.61 -5.67
C PHE A 153 -0.31 -11.44 -5.99
N ASP A 154 -1.41 -10.80 -6.39
CA ASP A 154 -2.66 -11.47 -6.77
C ASP A 154 -2.48 -12.49 -7.91
N TRP A 155 -1.52 -12.25 -8.80
CA TRP A 155 -1.10 -13.15 -9.87
C TRP A 155 -0.38 -14.42 -9.37
N TYR A 156 0.13 -14.43 -8.13
CA TYR A 156 0.85 -15.58 -7.54
C TYR A 156 -0.08 -16.58 -6.84
N GLN A 157 -1.36 -16.26 -6.73
CA GLN A 157 -2.32 -17.16 -6.11
C GLN A 157 -2.59 -18.36 -7.02
N MET A 158 -2.41 -19.57 -6.46
CA MET A 158 -2.74 -20.79 -7.17
C MET A 158 -4.23 -20.86 -7.43
N GLU A 159 -4.61 -20.86 -8.70
CA GLU A 159 -5.98 -21.11 -9.10
C GLU A 159 -6.30 -22.62 -9.01
N ASN A 160 -7.57 -22.93 -8.72
CA ASN A 160 -8.08 -24.31 -8.74
C ASN A 160 -7.36 -25.29 -7.77
N VAL A 161 -7.03 -24.85 -6.55
CA VAL A 161 -6.36 -25.67 -5.53
C VAL A 161 -7.04 -27.03 -5.31
N LEU A 162 -8.38 -27.08 -5.42
CA LEU A 162 -9.13 -28.35 -5.30
C LEU A 162 -8.80 -29.35 -6.41
N LYS A 163 -8.58 -28.87 -7.64
CA LYS A 163 -8.14 -29.74 -8.75
C LYS A 163 -6.70 -30.21 -8.53
N PHE A 164 -5.83 -29.34 -8.05
CA PHE A 164 -4.44 -29.70 -7.73
C PHE A 164 -4.37 -30.82 -6.68
N ASN A 165 -5.23 -30.78 -5.68
CA ASN A 165 -5.29 -31.76 -4.60
C ASN A 165 -6.15 -33.00 -4.93
N ASN A 166 -6.80 -33.06 -6.09
CA ASN A 166 -7.60 -34.21 -6.50
C ASN A 166 -6.73 -35.24 -7.23
N PRO A 167 -6.57 -36.48 -6.74
CA PRO A 167 -5.75 -37.52 -7.37
C PRO A 167 -6.26 -37.95 -8.74
N GLU A 168 -7.53 -37.68 -9.07
CA GLU A 168 -8.14 -37.99 -10.37
C GLU A 168 -7.88 -36.90 -11.45
N THR A 169 -7.26 -35.77 -11.08
CA THR A 169 -6.98 -34.70 -12.04
C THR A 169 -5.93 -35.15 -13.04
N PRO A 170 -6.20 -35.06 -14.36
CA PRO A 170 -5.22 -35.42 -15.39
C PRO A 170 -3.92 -34.64 -15.28
N LYS A 171 -2.79 -35.29 -15.55
CA LYS A 171 -1.46 -34.68 -15.46
C LYS A 171 -1.32 -33.41 -16.33
N GLU A 172 -1.93 -33.43 -17.50
CA GLU A 172 -1.92 -32.30 -18.45
C GLU A 172 -2.61 -31.08 -17.85
N GLU A 173 -3.69 -31.27 -17.09
CA GLU A 173 -4.40 -30.20 -16.39
C GLU A 173 -3.59 -29.69 -15.20
N LEU A 174 -2.91 -30.58 -14.44
CA LEU A 174 -2.01 -30.17 -13.35
C LEU A 174 -0.87 -29.29 -13.86
N PHE A 175 -0.28 -29.61 -15.02
CA PHE A 175 0.77 -28.76 -15.62
C PHE A 175 0.25 -27.40 -16.06
N GLN A 176 -1.02 -27.26 -16.41
CA GLN A 176 -1.62 -25.95 -16.72
C GLN A 176 -1.83 -25.09 -15.47
N ILE A 177 -2.21 -25.72 -14.35
CA ILE A 177 -2.39 -25.05 -13.05
C ILE A 177 -1.05 -24.53 -12.49
N LEU A 178 0.07 -25.21 -12.80
CA LEU A 178 1.42 -24.88 -12.33
C LEU A 178 2.19 -23.95 -13.29
N LYS A 179 1.62 -23.58 -14.43
CA LYS A 179 2.23 -22.61 -15.35
C LYS A 179 1.96 -21.20 -14.86
N TYR A 180 2.91 -20.68 -14.07
CA TYR A 180 3.09 -19.26 -13.78
C TYR A 180 4.44 -18.81 -14.34
#